data_6f5ef02817a9489821f675a947b14f51
#
_entry.id   6f5ef02817a9489821f675a947b14f51
#
_cell.length_a   1.000
_cell.length_b   1.000
_cell.length_c   1.000
_cell.angle_alpha   90.00
_cell.angle_beta   90.00
_cell.angle_gamma   90.00
#
_symmetry.space_group_name_H-M   'P 1'
#
loop_
_entity.id
_entity.type
_entity.pdbx_description
1 polymer ?
#
loop_
_entity_poly.entity_id
_entity_poly.type
_entity_poly.pdbx_seq_one_letter_code
_entity_poly.pdbx_strand_id
1 'polypeptide(L)'
;MSSDATLNGSCFCGEVRFEVELPTLLCGHCHCSMCRRSHGAGFVTWFRVPYERFALVGGESGVVRFQSSEHGTRTFCGRCGSTLFCESSREP
;
A
#
# COMPACT_ATOMS: atom_id res chain seq x y z
N MET A 1 -25.83 0.65 0.02
CA MET A 1 -24.51 0.17 0.36
C MET A 1 -24.02 0.82 1.60
N SER A 2 -23.49 0.05 2.39
CA SER A 2 -22.98 0.55 3.65
C SER A 2 -21.69 1.31 3.45
N SER A 3 -21.60 2.50 4.06
CA SER A 3 -20.34 3.20 4.14
C SER A 3 -19.36 2.44 5.02
N ASP A 4 -19.84 1.36 5.66
CA ASP A 4 -19.01 0.55 6.53
C ASP A 4 -18.25 -0.53 5.79
N ALA A 5 -18.34 -0.57 4.47
CA ALA A 5 -17.63 -1.57 3.70
C ALA A 5 -16.13 -1.38 3.91
N THR A 6 -15.48 -2.46 4.31
CA THR A 6 -14.06 -2.46 4.64
C THR A 6 -13.38 -3.60 3.91
N LEU A 7 -12.23 -3.32 3.32
CA LEU A 7 -11.38 -4.34 2.73
C LEU A 7 -10.26 -4.65 3.70
N ASN A 8 -9.96 -5.92 3.87
CA ASN A 8 -8.84 -6.37 4.69
C ASN A 8 -7.73 -6.85 3.79
N GLY A 9 -6.50 -6.47 4.12
CA GLY A 9 -5.35 -6.90 3.36
C GLY A 9 -4.24 -7.38 4.25
N SER A 10 -3.31 -8.12 3.68
CA SER A 10 -2.16 -8.60 4.43
C SER A 10 -1.01 -8.86 3.47
N CYS A 11 0.20 -9.00 4.05
CA CYS A 11 1.34 -9.48 3.30
C CYS A 11 1.21 -10.99 3.11
N PHE A 12 2.13 -11.56 2.33
CA PHE A 12 2.08 -12.99 2.01
C PHE A 12 2.17 -13.86 3.26
N CYS A 13 3.02 -13.50 4.22
CA CYS A 13 3.19 -14.31 5.42
C CYS A 13 2.12 -14.04 6.47
N GLY A 14 1.28 -13.03 6.27
CA GLY A 14 0.21 -12.71 7.20
C GLY A 14 0.62 -11.89 8.40
N GLU A 15 1.90 -11.56 8.53
CA GLU A 15 2.40 -10.80 9.67
C GLU A 15 1.85 -9.39 9.69
N VAL A 16 1.86 -8.72 8.53
CA VAL A 16 1.37 -7.35 8.41
C VAL A 16 -0.05 -7.39 7.89
N ARG A 17 -0.97 -6.72 8.59
CA ARG A 17 -2.38 -6.69 8.23
C ARG A 17 -2.89 -5.27 8.28
N PHE A 18 -3.79 -4.95 7.37
CA PHE A 18 -4.34 -3.61 7.30
C PHE A 18 -5.80 -3.64 6.86
N GLU A 19 -6.48 -2.51 7.09
CA GLU A 19 -7.88 -2.33 6.69
C GLU A 19 -8.00 -1.02 5.93
N VAL A 20 -8.86 -1.04 4.93
CA VAL A 20 -9.15 0.13 4.10
C VAL A 20 -10.65 0.30 4.03
N GLU A 21 -11.12 1.52 4.32
CA GLU A 21 -12.55 1.84 4.20
C GLU A 21 -12.84 2.28 2.77
N LEU A 22 -13.90 1.74 2.21
CA LEU A 22 -14.34 2.10 0.88
C LEU A 22 -15.23 3.35 0.95
N PRO A 23 -15.37 4.07 -0.15
CA PRO A 23 -14.84 3.79 -1.48
C PRO A 23 -13.40 4.26 -1.64
N THR A 24 -12.74 3.72 -2.68
CA THR A 24 -11.40 4.19 -3.04
C THR A 24 -11.53 5.48 -3.84
N LEU A 25 -10.45 6.28 -3.82
CA LEU A 25 -10.45 7.55 -4.54
C LEU A 25 -10.11 7.36 -6.00
N LEU A 26 -9.17 6.46 -6.27
CA LEU A 26 -8.64 6.28 -7.61
C LEU A 26 -8.14 4.85 -7.74
N CYS A 27 -8.35 4.28 -8.93
CA CYS A 27 -7.86 2.94 -9.21
C CYS A 27 -7.30 2.95 -10.64
N GLY A 28 -6.09 2.44 -10.82
CA GLY A 28 -5.49 2.45 -12.13
C GLY A 28 -4.20 1.67 -12.16
N HIS A 29 -3.62 1.61 -13.36
CA HIS A 29 -2.36 0.91 -13.59
C HIS A 29 -1.23 1.91 -13.70
N CYS A 30 -0.10 1.61 -13.09
CA CYS A 30 1.08 2.46 -13.14
C CYS A 30 2.17 1.72 -13.89
N HIS A 31 2.70 2.36 -14.93
CA HIS A 31 3.75 1.80 -15.77
C HIS A 31 5.10 2.48 -15.53
N CYS A 32 5.23 3.33 -14.53
CA CYS A 32 6.47 4.06 -14.31
C CYS A 32 7.60 3.10 -13.93
N SER A 33 8.84 3.51 -14.20
CA SER A 33 9.97 2.63 -13.96
C SER A 33 10.13 2.27 -12.49
N MET A 34 9.80 3.18 -11.59
CA MET A 34 9.91 2.87 -10.16
C MET A 34 8.94 1.79 -9.74
N CYS A 35 7.70 1.85 -10.21
CA CYS A 35 6.72 0.81 -9.88
C CYS A 35 7.13 -0.53 -10.47
N ARG A 36 7.55 -0.52 -11.74
CA ARG A 36 7.95 -1.77 -12.39
C ARG A 36 9.14 -2.41 -11.69
N ARG A 37 10.12 -1.61 -11.28
CA ARG A 37 11.32 -2.14 -10.64
C ARG A 37 11.04 -2.61 -9.23
N SER A 38 10.27 -1.85 -8.46
CA SER A 38 10.03 -2.22 -7.07
C SER A 38 9.11 -3.44 -6.95
N HIS A 39 8.27 -3.69 -7.95
CA HIS A 39 7.36 -4.85 -7.91
C HIS A 39 7.82 -5.99 -8.81
N GLY A 40 8.84 -5.77 -9.65
CA GLY A 40 9.27 -6.79 -10.59
C GLY A 40 8.18 -7.13 -11.59
N ALA A 41 7.42 -6.13 -12.03
CA ALA A 41 6.25 -6.34 -12.88
C ALA A 41 6.25 -5.35 -14.03
N GLY A 42 5.51 -5.70 -15.09
CA GLY A 42 5.39 -4.82 -16.25
C GLY A 42 4.57 -3.58 -15.95
N PHE A 43 3.67 -3.66 -15.01
CA PHE A 43 2.90 -2.53 -14.52
C PHE A 43 2.32 -2.94 -13.17
N VAL A 44 1.81 -1.95 -12.43
CA VAL A 44 1.27 -2.18 -11.09
C VAL A 44 -0.11 -1.56 -11.02
N THR A 45 -1.07 -2.29 -10.47
CA THR A 45 -2.41 -1.79 -10.25
C THR A 45 -2.48 -1.20 -8.86
N TRP A 46 -2.91 0.05 -8.78
CA TRP A 46 -3.01 0.78 -7.51
C TRP A 46 -4.42 1.27 -7.31
N PHE A 47 -4.81 1.40 -6.05
CA PHE A 47 -5.94 2.25 -5.69
C PHE A 47 -5.48 3.17 -4.57
N ARG A 48 -6.21 4.27 -4.38
CA ARG A 48 -5.85 5.28 -3.39
C ARG A 48 -6.96 5.47 -2.39
N VAL A 49 -6.57 5.75 -1.17
CA VAL A 49 -7.52 6.11 -0.11
C VAL A 49 -6.85 7.20 0.73
N PRO A 50 -7.65 8.08 1.36
CA PRO A 50 -7.09 9.04 2.31
C PRO A 50 -6.52 8.30 3.51
N TYR A 51 -5.59 8.94 4.20
CA TYR A 51 -4.98 8.33 5.39
C TYR A 51 -6.01 7.94 6.43
N GLU A 52 -7.06 8.73 6.59
CA GLU A 52 -8.05 8.45 7.62
C GLU A 52 -8.88 7.20 7.34
N ARG A 53 -8.79 6.67 6.14
CA ARG A 53 -9.51 5.44 5.77
C ARG A 53 -8.61 4.22 5.71
N PHE A 54 -7.36 4.36 6.16
CA PHE A 54 -6.39 3.28 6.13
C PHE A 54 -5.89 3.06 7.55
N ALA A 55 -5.80 1.80 7.97
CA ALA A 55 -5.28 1.47 9.29
C ALA A 55 -4.46 0.19 9.25
N LEU A 56 -3.27 0.24 9.84
CA LEU A 56 -2.50 -0.96 10.11
C LEU A 56 -3.08 -1.60 11.36
N VAL A 57 -3.53 -2.85 11.23
CA VAL A 57 -4.19 -3.52 12.34
C VAL A 57 -3.35 -4.65 12.92
N GLY A 58 -2.18 -4.91 12.37
CA GLY A 58 -1.27 -5.91 12.93
C GLY A 58 0.06 -5.88 12.23
N GLY A 59 1.12 -6.28 12.94
CA GLY A 59 2.44 -6.45 12.35
C GLY A 59 3.18 -5.18 12.03
N GLU A 60 2.82 -4.08 12.69
CA GLU A 60 3.43 -2.79 12.39
C GLU A 60 4.95 -2.83 12.52
N SER A 61 5.46 -3.58 13.50
CA SER A 61 6.91 -3.65 13.72
C SER A 61 7.63 -4.39 12.61
N GLY A 62 6.92 -5.16 11.78
CA GLY A 62 7.52 -5.87 10.67
C GLY A 62 7.54 -5.09 9.38
N VAL A 63 7.02 -3.87 9.40
CA VAL A 63 6.93 -3.03 8.21
C VAL A 63 8.26 -2.33 7.96
N VAL A 64 8.74 -2.38 6.72
CA VAL A 64 9.95 -1.69 6.30
C VAL A 64 9.58 -0.60 5.31
N ARG A 65 10.13 0.59 5.50
CA ARG A 65 9.85 1.74 4.66
C ARG A 65 11.11 2.13 3.89
N PHE A 66 10.93 2.34 2.62
CA PHE A 66 12.01 2.78 1.74
C PHE A 66 11.60 4.04 1.02
N GLN A 67 12.34 5.11 1.21
CA GLN A 67 12.06 6.38 0.53
C GLN A 67 12.56 6.26 -0.90
N SER A 68 11.65 6.02 -1.83
CA SER A 68 12.00 5.74 -3.21
C SER A 68 12.17 7.01 -4.05
N SER A 69 11.66 8.15 -3.55
CA SER A 69 11.79 9.43 -4.24
C SER A 69 11.61 10.53 -3.21
N GLU A 70 11.70 11.78 -3.68
CA GLU A 70 11.60 12.92 -2.78
C GLU A 70 10.30 12.92 -2.00
N HIS A 71 9.21 12.52 -2.62
CA HIS A 71 7.89 12.59 -2.00
C HIS A 71 7.25 11.21 -1.78
N GLY A 72 7.91 10.14 -2.18
CA GLY A 72 7.32 8.82 -2.13
C GLY A 72 8.06 7.87 -1.21
N THR A 73 7.31 7.13 -0.41
CA THR A 73 7.84 6.09 0.46
C THR A 73 7.12 4.80 0.16
N ARG A 74 7.88 3.75 -0.14
CA ARG A 74 7.33 2.44 -0.43
C ARG A 74 7.52 1.54 0.77
N THR A 75 6.49 0.76 1.06
CA THR A 75 6.43 -0.03 2.28
C THR A 75 6.29 -1.51 1.92
N PHE A 76 7.02 -2.34 2.62
CA PHE A 76 6.96 -3.78 2.39
C PHE A 76 7.16 -4.52 3.70
N CYS A 77 6.80 -5.81 3.70
CA CYS A 77 6.99 -6.65 4.87
C CYS A 77 8.44 -7.10 4.95
N GLY A 78 9.09 -6.81 6.07
CA GLY A 78 10.50 -7.18 6.24
C GLY A 78 10.72 -8.67 6.37
N ARG A 79 9.66 -9.44 6.62
CA ARG A 79 9.76 -10.87 6.80
C ARG A 79 9.58 -11.63 5.50
N CYS A 80 8.58 -11.29 4.69
CA CYS A 80 8.32 -12.02 3.46
C CYS A 80 8.58 -11.22 2.20
N GLY A 81 8.84 -9.92 2.33
CA GLY A 81 9.18 -9.08 1.18
C GLY A 81 7.99 -8.59 0.37
N SER A 82 6.76 -8.91 0.78
CA SER A 82 5.59 -8.46 0.05
C SER A 82 5.54 -6.94 0.00
N THR A 83 5.32 -6.39 -1.19
CA THR A 83 5.06 -4.97 -1.34
C THR A 83 3.68 -4.67 -0.80
N LEU A 84 3.57 -3.65 0.04
CA LEU A 84 2.32 -3.36 0.73
C LEU A 84 1.67 -2.10 0.22
N PHE A 85 2.28 -0.94 0.45
CA PHE A 85 1.66 0.31 0.02
C PHE A 85 2.71 1.36 -0.24
N CYS A 86 2.27 2.46 -0.83
CA CYS A 86 3.13 3.58 -1.16
C CYS A 86 2.49 4.84 -0.60
N GLU A 87 3.28 5.63 0.12
CA GLU A 87 2.83 6.88 0.70
C GLU A 87 3.45 8.03 -0.07
N SER A 88 2.70 9.11 -0.23
CA SER A 88 3.21 10.30 -0.87
C SER A 88 3.05 11.48 0.06
N SER A 89 4.10 12.26 0.23
CA SER A 89 4.02 13.46 1.06
C SER A 89 3.21 14.57 0.40
N ARG A 90 2.94 14.44 -0.89
CA ARG A 90 2.13 15.43 -1.61
C ARG A 90 0.65 15.13 -1.51
N GLU A 91 0.30 13.87 -1.34
CA GLU A 91 -1.08 13.43 -1.41
C GLU A 91 -1.34 12.49 -0.26
N PRO A 92 -1.91 13.01 0.79
CA PRO A 92 -2.23 12.19 1.95
C PRO A 92 -3.31 11.17 1.67
#